data_56f6012ae640c939f9a458faaa0113c4
#
_entry.id   56f6012ae640c939f9a458faaa0113c4
#
_cell.length_a   1.000
_cell.length_b   1.000
_cell.length_c   1.000
_cell.angle_alpha   90.00
_cell.angle_beta   90.00
_cell.angle_gamma   90.00
#
_symmetry.space_group_name_H-M   'P 1'
#
loop_
_entity.id
_entity.type
_entity.pdbx_description
1 polymer ?
#
loop_
_entity_poly.entity_id
_entity_poly.type
_entity_poly.pdbx_seq_one_letter_code
_entity_poly.pdbx_strand_id
1 'polypeptide(L)'
;GIRDYTRSRGLGDVYKRQVYVDTGLMRKNETEEIQTMLSAHGLNLTTVFAEDRYFEALDGITEPEQKRKIIGELFIRIFEEEQDKVNAKYLVQGTIAPDWIESGGGVRDTIKSHHNVGGLPDDMSLLVVEPLRDLYKDEVRDLARKLEIKVAERQPFPGPGLAFRCLGALTKERVHAVREACAIVEEE
;
A
#
# COMPACT_ATOMS: atom_id res chain seq x y z
N GLY A 1 -18.56 25.38 -15.04
CA GLY A 1 -18.49 24.10 -15.72
C GLY A 1 -17.21 23.41 -15.32
N ILE A 2 -17.27 22.45 -14.40
CA ILE A 2 -16.18 21.55 -14.05
C ILE A 2 -15.96 20.68 -15.29
N ARG A 3 -14.81 20.87 -15.94
CA ARG A 3 -14.42 20.00 -17.04
C ARG A 3 -14.09 18.62 -16.47
N ASP A 4 -14.79 17.64 -16.99
CA ASP A 4 -14.60 16.23 -16.72
C ASP A 4 -13.14 15.80 -17.03
N TYR A 5 -12.28 15.78 -16.01
CA TYR A 5 -10.89 15.35 -16.12
C TYR A 5 -10.75 13.82 -16.18
N THR A 6 -11.86 13.11 -16.13
CA THR A 6 -11.88 11.64 -16.18
C THR A 6 -11.70 11.07 -17.60
N ARG A 7 -11.77 11.91 -18.64
CA ARG A 7 -11.45 11.52 -20.01
C ARG A 7 -10.04 11.95 -20.38
N SER A 8 -9.08 11.08 -20.14
CA SER A 8 -7.77 11.18 -20.79
C SER A 8 -7.96 11.07 -22.30
N ARG A 9 -7.87 12.21 -22.99
CA ARG A 9 -7.93 12.23 -24.46
C ARG A 9 -6.78 11.40 -25.03
N GLY A 10 -7.05 10.20 -25.48
CA GLY A 10 -6.29 9.54 -26.54
C GLY A 10 -5.07 8.70 -26.17
N LEU A 11 -4.74 8.53 -24.88
CA LEU A 11 -3.82 7.47 -24.45
C LEU A 11 -4.61 6.60 -23.46
N GLY A 12 -5.23 5.61 -24.03
CA GLY A 12 -6.31 4.84 -23.50
C GLY A 12 -6.20 4.38 -22.06
N ASP A 13 -7.35 4.21 -21.46
CA ASP A 13 -7.65 3.43 -20.24
C ASP A 13 -7.09 1.99 -20.25
N VAL A 14 -6.32 1.65 -21.27
CA VAL A 14 -5.83 0.30 -21.54
C VAL A 14 -4.68 -0.10 -20.63
N TYR A 15 -3.99 0.83 -19.94
CA TYR A 15 -2.68 0.53 -19.35
C TYR A 15 -2.49 0.93 -17.89
N LYS A 16 -3.49 1.45 -17.22
CA LYS A 16 -3.43 1.68 -15.77
C LYS A 16 -4.17 0.57 -15.05
N ARG A 17 -3.46 -0.23 -14.29
CA ARG A 17 -4.05 -1.25 -13.44
C ARG A 17 -3.75 -0.91 -11.99
N GLN A 18 -4.79 -0.77 -11.21
CA GLN A 18 -4.69 -0.66 -9.76
C GLN A 18 -4.71 -2.08 -9.20
N VAL A 19 -3.72 -2.39 -8.38
CA VAL A 19 -3.65 -3.64 -7.65
C VAL A 19 -3.75 -3.32 -6.16
N TYR A 20 -4.70 -3.93 -5.51
CA TYR A 20 -4.83 -3.93 -4.05
C TYR A 20 -4.56 -5.33 -3.53
N VAL A 21 -3.64 -5.45 -2.58
CA VAL A 21 -3.31 -6.72 -1.96
C VAL A 21 -3.96 -6.78 -0.59
N ASP A 22 -4.92 -7.66 -0.43
CA ASP A 22 -5.47 -8.00 0.88
C ASP A 22 -4.58 -9.05 1.54
N THR A 23 -3.83 -8.59 2.52
CA THR A 23 -2.85 -9.42 3.25
C THR A 23 -3.48 -10.20 4.40
N GLY A 24 -4.77 -9.99 4.70
CA GLY A 24 -5.41 -10.47 5.91
C GLY A 24 -4.97 -9.71 7.18
N LEU A 25 -4.11 -8.68 7.04
CA LEU A 25 -3.59 -7.86 8.14
C LEU A 25 -4.17 -6.44 8.11
N MET A 26 -5.22 -6.24 7.32
CA MET A 26 -5.89 -4.96 7.13
C MET A 26 -6.85 -4.64 8.28
N ARG A 27 -7.28 -3.36 8.36
CA ARG A 27 -8.35 -2.94 9.28
C ARG A 27 -9.66 -3.67 8.98
N LYS A 28 -10.58 -3.59 9.92
CA LYS A 28 -11.94 -4.08 9.71
C LYS A 28 -12.58 -3.36 8.51
N ASN A 29 -13.19 -4.13 7.62
CA ASN A 29 -13.88 -3.67 6.40
C ASN A 29 -13.02 -2.85 5.42
N GLU A 30 -11.69 -2.76 5.62
CA GLU A 30 -10.82 -1.90 4.81
C GLU A 30 -10.83 -2.29 3.33
N THR A 31 -10.84 -3.58 3.03
CA THR A 31 -10.84 -4.08 1.65
C THR A 31 -12.10 -3.65 0.90
N GLU A 32 -13.27 -3.78 1.52
CA GLU A 32 -14.56 -3.36 0.94
C GLU A 32 -14.65 -1.85 0.78
N GLU A 33 -14.14 -1.10 1.75
CA GLU A 33 -14.10 0.37 1.68
C GLU A 33 -13.23 0.86 0.52
N ILE A 34 -12.04 0.28 0.35
CA ILE A 34 -11.12 0.63 -0.73
C ILE A 34 -11.70 0.26 -2.09
N GLN A 35 -12.28 -0.94 -2.22
CA GLN A 35 -12.95 -1.36 -3.44
C GLN A 35 -14.09 -0.42 -3.83
N THR A 36 -14.93 -0.06 -2.87
CA THR A 36 -16.04 0.87 -3.07
C THR A 36 -15.56 2.24 -3.49
N MET A 37 -14.56 2.78 -2.80
CA MET A 37 -14.00 4.10 -3.07
C MET A 37 -13.37 4.16 -4.48
N LEU A 38 -12.53 3.20 -4.84
CA LEU A 38 -11.84 3.20 -6.12
C LEU A 38 -12.81 2.96 -7.28
N SER A 39 -13.82 2.12 -7.09
CA SER A 39 -14.89 1.90 -8.07
C SER A 39 -15.71 3.18 -8.32
N ALA A 40 -16.00 3.95 -7.27
CA ALA A 40 -16.69 5.22 -7.40
C ALA A 40 -15.91 6.28 -8.23
N HIS A 41 -14.57 6.15 -8.27
CA HIS A 41 -13.70 7.00 -9.10
C HIS A 41 -13.47 6.41 -10.51
N GLY A 42 -14.17 5.36 -10.88
CA GLY A 42 -14.05 4.70 -12.20
C GLY A 42 -12.70 4.00 -12.42
N LEU A 43 -12.00 3.62 -11.35
CA LEU A 43 -10.73 2.92 -11.43
C LEU A 43 -10.94 1.41 -11.53
N ASN A 44 -10.16 0.77 -12.40
CA ASN A 44 -10.19 -0.69 -12.57
C ASN A 44 -9.26 -1.35 -11.56
N LEU A 45 -9.83 -1.78 -10.43
CA LEU A 45 -9.10 -2.41 -9.34
C LEU A 45 -9.06 -3.93 -9.48
N THR A 46 -7.87 -4.49 -9.41
CA THR A 46 -7.65 -5.92 -9.17
C THR A 46 -7.36 -6.12 -7.70
N THR A 47 -8.17 -6.90 -6.99
CA THR A 47 -7.89 -7.30 -5.61
C THR A 47 -7.26 -8.67 -5.60
N VAL A 48 -6.09 -8.77 -4.96
CA VAL A 48 -5.39 -10.03 -4.72
C VAL A 48 -5.59 -10.41 -3.26
N PHE A 49 -6.33 -11.48 -3.01
CA PHE A 49 -6.50 -12.04 -1.67
C PHE A 49 -5.31 -12.93 -1.35
N ALA A 50 -4.44 -12.49 -0.47
CA ALA A 50 -3.18 -13.15 -0.15
C ALA A 50 -3.05 -13.56 1.33
N GLU A 51 -4.15 -13.52 2.10
CA GLU A 51 -4.17 -13.81 3.53
C GLU A 51 -3.41 -15.08 3.88
N ASP A 52 -3.74 -16.21 3.23
CA ASP A 52 -3.11 -17.50 3.56
C ASP A 52 -1.61 -17.49 3.31
N ARG A 53 -1.14 -16.84 2.23
CA ARG A 53 0.30 -16.69 1.93
C ARG A 53 1.04 -15.91 3.01
N TYR A 54 0.41 -14.85 3.54
CA TYR A 54 1.01 -14.04 4.61
C TYR A 54 1.04 -14.79 5.94
N PHE A 55 -0.04 -15.48 6.30
CA PHE A 55 -0.05 -16.26 7.54
C PHE A 55 0.93 -17.44 7.50
N GLU A 56 1.06 -18.11 6.36
CA GLU A 56 2.07 -19.16 6.16
C GLU A 56 3.50 -18.62 6.27
N ALA A 57 3.80 -17.51 5.60
CA ALA A 57 5.14 -16.92 5.63
C ALA A 57 5.52 -16.34 7.00
N LEU A 58 4.54 -15.96 7.81
CA LEU A 58 4.73 -15.37 9.14
C LEU A 58 4.57 -16.37 10.29
N ASP A 59 4.36 -17.66 9.97
CA ASP A 59 4.20 -18.68 11.00
C ASP A 59 5.44 -18.76 11.90
N GLY A 60 5.20 -18.74 13.21
CA GLY A 60 6.25 -18.76 14.22
C GLY A 60 7.13 -17.51 14.32
N ILE A 61 6.99 -16.52 13.45
CA ILE A 61 7.78 -15.29 13.46
C ILE A 61 7.27 -14.35 14.55
N THR A 62 8.14 -14.03 15.50
CA THR A 62 7.80 -13.16 16.66
C THR A 62 8.47 -11.79 16.57
N GLU A 63 9.63 -11.70 15.94
CA GLU A 63 10.47 -10.52 15.87
C GLU A 63 9.89 -9.48 14.89
N PRO A 64 9.60 -8.22 15.31
CA PRO A 64 8.93 -7.22 14.50
C PRO A 64 9.66 -6.90 13.18
N GLU A 65 10.98 -6.80 13.21
CA GLU A 65 11.77 -6.47 12.02
C GLU A 65 11.76 -7.61 10.98
N GLN A 66 11.75 -8.87 11.45
CA GLN A 66 11.58 -10.02 10.56
C GLN A 66 10.19 -10.03 9.93
N LYS A 67 9.13 -9.75 10.71
CA LYS A 67 7.78 -9.59 10.17
C LYS A 67 7.74 -8.54 9.08
N ARG A 68 8.34 -7.36 9.33
CA ARG A 68 8.39 -6.27 8.37
C ARG A 68 9.04 -6.69 7.05
N LYS A 69 10.19 -7.36 7.12
CA LYS A 69 10.92 -7.83 5.94
C LYS A 69 10.12 -8.84 5.14
N ILE A 70 9.56 -9.86 5.80
CA ILE A 70 8.76 -10.90 5.15
C ILE A 70 7.52 -10.30 4.47
N ILE A 71 6.80 -9.40 5.17
CA ILE A 71 5.62 -8.74 4.63
C ILE A 71 5.98 -7.92 3.39
N GLY A 72 7.07 -7.16 3.46
CA GLY A 72 7.52 -6.33 2.35
C GLY A 72 7.97 -7.14 1.15
N GLU A 73 8.76 -8.18 1.35
CA GLU A 73 9.21 -9.06 0.28
C GLU A 73 8.02 -9.75 -0.41
N LEU A 74 7.12 -10.33 0.36
CA LEU A 74 5.95 -11.01 -0.20
C LEU A 74 5.04 -10.04 -0.97
N PHE A 75 4.90 -8.79 -0.49
CA PHE A 75 4.15 -7.76 -1.19
C PHE A 75 4.72 -7.49 -2.58
N ILE A 76 6.04 -7.35 -2.69
CA ILE A 76 6.71 -7.12 -3.97
C ILE A 76 6.54 -8.32 -4.91
N ARG A 77 6.70 -9.55 -4.41
CA ARG A 77 6.52 -10.76 -5.24
C ARG A 77 5.10 -10.86 -5.81
N ILE A 78 4.09 -10.48 -5.03
CA ILE A 78 2.71 -10.43 -5.51
C ILE A 78 2.55 -9.37 -6.62
N PHE A 79 3.20 -8.20 -6.48
CA PHE A 79 3.17 -7.18 -7.53
C PHE A 79 3.87 -7.63 -8.81
N GLU A 80 4.98 -8.37 -8.73
CA GLU A 80 5.65 -8.96 -9.88
C GLU A 80 4.77 -9.99 -10.58
N GLU A 81 4.07 -10.86 -9.83
CA GLU A 81 3.10 -11.80 -10.40
C GLU A 81 1.96 -11.09 -11.14
N GLU A 82 1.49 -9.95 -10.62
CA GLU A 82 0.45 -9.14 -11.28
C GLU A 82 1.01 -8.35 -12.48
N GLN A 83 2.27 -7.90 -12.40
CA GLN A 83 2.97 -7.25 -13.51
C GLN A 83 3.03 -8.15 -14.74
N ASP A 84 3.43 -9.41 -14.53
CA ASP A 84 3.59 -10.38 -15.63
C ASP A 84 2.27 -10.61 -16.38
N LYS A 85 1.13 -10.56 -15.68
CA LYS A 85 -0.20 -10.71 -16.29
C LYS A 85 -0.57 -9.58 -17.24
N VAL A 86 0.02 -8.38 -17.06
CA VAL A 86 -0.35 -7.16 -17.81
C VAL A 86 0.83 -6.55 -18.56
N ASN A 87 2.01 -7.12 -18.46
CA ASN A 87 3.24 -6.61 -19.06
C ASN A 87 3.48 -5.12 -18.73
N ALA A 88 3.31 -4.76 -17.45
CA ALA A 88 3.53 -3.41 -16.97
C ALA A 88 5.04 -3.08 -16.99
N LYS A 89 5.38 -1.84 -17.34
CA LYS A 89 6.76 -1.33 -17.35
C LYS A 89 7.06 -0.42 -16.17
N TYR A 90 6.02 0.14 -15.55
CA TYR A 90 6.14 1.16 -14.52
C TYR A 90 5.35 0.76 -13.28
N LEU A 91 5.92 1.00 -12.11
CA LEU A 91 5.26 0.94 -10.80
C LEU A 91 5.08 2.37 -10.28
N VAL A 92 3.85 2.76 -10.00
CA VAL A 92 3.56 4.05 -9.35
C VAL A 92 3.59 3.86 -7.84
N GLN A 93 4.42 4.64 -7.17
CA GLN A 93 4.53 4.66 -5.71
C GLN A 93 4.11 6.00 -5.13
N GLY A 94 3.54 5.94 -3.92
CA GLY A 94 3.10 7.11 -3.15
C GLY A 94 4.18 7.68 -2.23
N THR A 95 5.47 7.54 -2.56
CA THR A 95 6.59 8.13 -1.81
C THR A 95 6.40 9.64 -1.68
N ILE A 96 6.63 10.19 -0.49
CA ILE A 96 6.53 11.62 -0.18
C ILE A 96 7.87 12.18 0.32
N ALA A 97 8.02 13.49 0.44
CA ALA A 97 9.28 14.14 0.79
C ALA A 97 9.93 13.61 2.09
N PRO A 98 9.21 13.40 3.20
CA PRO A 98 9.82 12.83 4.42
C PRO A 98 10.44 11.45 4.20
N ASP A 99 9.82 10.61 3.36
CA ASP A 99 10.26 9.22 3.18
C ASP A 99 11.69 9.13 2.63
N TRP A 100 12.05 10.00 1.69
CA TRP A 100 13.38 9.98 1.12
C TRP A 100 14.39 10.88 1.87
N ILE A 101 13.92 11.93 2.58
CA ILE A 101 14.77 12.78 3.43
C ILE A 101 15.28 11.98 4.63
N GLU A 102 14.41 11.25 5.32
CA GLU A 102 14.73 10.44 6.49
C GLU A 102 15.63 9.24 6.13
N SER A 103 15.57 8.75 4.90
CA SER A 103 16.42 7.66 4.44
C SER A 103 17.88 8.06 4.13
N GLY A 104 18.29 9.32 4.41
CA GLY A 104 19.70 9.72 4.43
C GLY A 104 20.26 10.34 3.15
N GLY A 105 19.42 10.79 2.24
CA GLY A 105 19.78 11.82 1.23
C GLY A 105 20.87 11.50 0.19
N GLY A 106 21.33 10.30 0.06
CA GLY A 106 22.20 9.87 -1.03
C GLY A 106 21.40 9.65 -2.31
N VAL A 107 21.71 10.41 -3.36
CA VAL A 107 20.90 10.59 -4.58
C VAL A 107 20.60 9.31 -5.38
N ARG A 108 21.17 8.15 -5.05
CA ARG A 108 20.93 6.88 -5.78
C ARG A 108 20.94 5.59 -4.97
N ASP A 109 21.54 5.56 -3.76
CA ASP A 109 21.75 4.29 -3.07
C ASP A 109 20.80 4.05 -1.88
N THR A 110 20.02 5.04 -1.47
CA THR A 110 19.25 4.98 -0.22
C THR A 110 17.74 4.76 -0.41
N ILE A 111 17.25 4.79 -1.63
CA ILE A 111 15.84 4.46 -1.95
C ILE A 111 15.52 2.99 -1.60
N LYS A 112 16.57 2.20 -1.37
CA LYS A 112 16.50 0.75 -1.23
C LYS A 112 16.17 0.20 0.16
N SER A 113 16.10 0.99 1.24
CA SER A 113 16.17 0.29 2.52
C SER A 113 15.18 0.62 3.64
N HIS A 114 14.50 1.77 3.72
CA HIS A 114 13.87 2.06 5.00
C HIS A 114 12.40 2.53 5.04
N HIS A 115 11.82 3.02 3.95
CA HIS A 115 10.44 3.53 3.94
C HIS A 115 9.50 2.88 2.94
N ASN A 116 10.01 2.16 1.97
CA ASN A 116 9.19 1.19 1.26
C ASN A 116 8.98 -0.03 2.14
N VAL A 117 7.78 -0.51 2.24
CA VAL A 117 7.43 -1.74 2.95
C VAL A 117 8.35 -2.87 2.47
N GLY A 118 9.56 -2.98 3.06
CA GLY A 118 10.50 -4.04 2.79
C GLY A 118 11.65 -3.75 1.81
N GLY A 119 11.76 -2.56 1.21
CA GLY A 119 12.75 -2.31 0.16
C GLY A 119 12.40 -3.02 -1.15
N LEU A 120 12.55 -2.35 -2.28
CA LEU A 120 12.36 -3.00 -3.58
C LEU A 120 13.54 -3.95 -3.83
N PRO A 121 13.33 -5.20 -4.28
CA PRO A 121 14.41 -6.10 -4.65
C PRO A 121 15.31 -5.49 -5.73
N ASP A 122 16.60 -5.80 -5.67
CA ASP A 122 17.59 -5.31 -6.65
C ASP A 122 17.36 -5.84 -8.06
N ASP A 123 16.63 -6.94 -8.18
CA ASP A 123 16.28 -7.63 -9.41
C ASP A 123 14.92 -7.21 -10.00
N MET A 124 14.25 -6.22 -9.39
CA MET A 124 12.95 -5.76 -9.89
C MET A 124 13.08 -5.08 -11.27
N SER A 125 12.27 -5.54 -12.20
CA SER A 125 12.28 -5.07 -13.60
C SER A 125 11.47 -3.80 -13.86
N LEU A 126 10.64 -3.36 -12.88
CA LEU A 126 9.76 -2.21 -12.99
C LEU A 126 10.49 -0.88 -12.79
N LEU A 127 10.21 0.10 -13.63
CA LEU A 127 10.64 1.48 -13.43
C LEU A 127 9.69 2.18 -12.46
N VAL A 128 10.23 2.74 -11.38
CA VAL A 128 9.44 3.42 -10.35
C VAL A 128 9.09 4.85 -10.78
N VAL A 129 7.83 5.24 -10.60
CA VAL A 129 7.30 6.59 -10.81
C VAL A 129 6.70 7.09 -9.50
N GLU A 130 7.21 8.19 -8.99
CA GLU A 130 6.86 8.75 -7.67
C GLU A 130 6.27 10.16 -7.81
N PRO A 131 5.00 10.30 -8.16
CA PRO A 131 4.40 11.60 -8.48
C PRO A 131 4.24 12.54 -7.28
N LEU A 132 4.34 12.02 -6.05
CA LEU A 132 4.19 12.79 -4.81
C LEU A 132 5.51 13.05 -4.08
N ARG A 133 6.64 12.66 -4.69
CA ARG A 133 7.96 12.61 -4.05
C ARG A 133 8.39 13.91 -3.37
N ASP A 134 8.06 15.05 -4.00
CA ASP A 134 8.48 16.36 -3.51
C ASP A 134 7.45 17.02 -2.57
N LEU A 135 6.34 16.34 -2.28
CA LEU A 135 5.27 16.86 -1.43
C LEU A 135 5.42 16.39 0.01
N TYR A 136 5.10 17.28 0.94
CA TYR A 136 4.94 16.93 2.36
C TYR A 136 3.54 16.37 2.63
N LYS A 137 3.38 15.70 3.77
CA LYS A 137 2.15 15.00 4.14
C LYS A 137 0.90 15.91 4.13
N ASP A 138 1.06 17.14 4.57
CA ASP A 138 -0.05 18.12 4.60
C ASP A 138 -0.43 18.57 3.18
N GLU A 139 0.55 18.75 2.30
CA GLU A 139 0.32 19.07 0.88
C GLU A 139 -0.40 17.92 0.16
N VAL A 140 -0.02 16.67 0.47
CA VAL A 140 -0.71 15.48 -0.06
C VAL A 140 -2.15 15.43 0.42
N ARG A 141 -2.40 15.74 1.70
CA ARG A 141 -3.77 15.83 2.24
C ARG A 141 -4.58 16.92 1.57
N ASP A 142 -3.98 18.09 1.35
CA ASP A 142 -4.65 19.21 0.64
C ASP A 142 -4.99 18.83 -0.80
N LEU A 143 -4.09 18.13 -1.48
CA LEU A 143 -4.33 17.57 -2.80
C LEU A 143 -5.49 16.57 -2.79
N ALA A 144 -5.49 15.66 -1.82
CA ALA A 144 -6.55 14.68 -1.65
C ALA A 144 -7.92 15.33 -1.38
N ARG A 145 -7.98 16.38 -0.55
CA ARG A 145 -9.20 17.18 -0.32
C ARG A 145 -9.70 17.84 -1.61
N LYS A 146 -8.79 18.43 -2.40
CA LYS A 146 -9.14 19.03 -3.70
C LYS A 146 -9.65 18.01 -4.71
N LEU A 147 -9.22 16.76 -4.59
CA LEU A 147 -9.68 15.63 -5.41
C LEU A 147 -10.90 14.92 -4.81
N GLU A 148 -11.46 15.43 -3.71
CA GLU A 148 -12.62 14.88 -3.00
C GLU A 148 -12.40 13.41 -2.54
N ILE A 149 -11.14 13.06 -2.21
CA ILE A 149 -10.78 11.73 -1.72
C ILE A 149 -11.09 11.64 -0.23
N LYS A 150 -12.08 10.87 0.14
CA LYS A 150 -12.59 10.77 1.53
C LYS A 150 -11.58 10.28 2.56
N VAL A 151 -10.55 9.52 2.13
CA VAL A 151 -9.51 9.00 3.03
C VAL A 151 -8.47 10.04 3.46
N ALA A 152 -8.57 11.30 3.00
CA ALA A 152 -7.61 12.37 3.33
C ALA A 152 -7.44 12.59 4.85
N GLU A 153 -8.50 12.39 5.62
CA GLU A 153 -8.52 12.56 7.08
C GLU A 153 -8.33 11.27 7.87
N ARG A 154 -8.11 10.15 7.19
CA ARG A 154 -7.97 8.86 7.84
C ARG A 154 -6.71 8.82 8.72
N GLN A 155 -6.84 8.19 9.90
CA GLN A 155 -5.72 7.96 10.78
C GLN A 155 -4.62 7.12 10.10
N PRO A 156 -3.33 7.47 10.31
CA PRO A 156 -2.22 6.67 9.79
C PRO A 156 -2.31 5.22 10.25
N PHE A 157 -1.99 4.32 9.33
CA PHE A 157 -1.91 2.89 9.61
C PHE A 157 -0.55 2.37 9.15
N PRO A 158 0.15 1.55 9.96
CA PRO A 158 1.47 1.05 9.56
C PRO A 158 1.37 0.18 8.31
N GLY A 159 2.36 0.27 7.42
CA GLY A 159 2.41 -0.53 6.18
C GLY A 159 2.25 -2.03 6.40
N PRO A 160 2.92 -2.65 7.41
CA PRO A 160 2.71 -4.06 7.75
C PRO A 160 1.37 -4.38 8.42
N GLY A 161 0.47 -3.42 8.52
CA GLY A 161 -0.87 -3.63 9.05
C GLY A 161 -0.90 -4.07 10.51
N LEU A 162 -1.87 -4.91 10.83
CA LEU A 162 -2.07 -5.44 12.18
C LEU A 162 -0.92 -6.33 12.69
N ALA A 163 0.00 -6.75 11.81
CA ALA A 163 1.16 -7.54 12.21
C ALA A 163 2.02 -6.84 13.26
N PHE A 164 2.13 -5.49 13.20
CA PHE A 164 2.85 -4.71 14.20
C PHE A 164 2.08 -4.51 15.52
N ARG A 165 0.77 -4.51 15.44
CA ARG A 165 -0.09 -4.39 16.64
C ARG A 165 -0.27 -5.72 17.37
N CYS A 166 0.03 -6.84 16.69
CA CYS A 166 -0.03 -8.18 17.27
C CYS A 166 1.34 -8.60 17.79
N LEU A 167 1.55 -8.53 19.12
CA LEU A 167 2.79 -8.93 19.78
C LEU A 167 3.00 -10.46 19.70
N GLY A 168 4.25 -10.89 19.48
CA GLY A 168 4.60 -12.31 19.38
C GLY A 168 4.16 -12.95 18.06
N ALA A 169 3.98 -14.26 18.03
CA ALA A 169 3.57 -14.98 16.82
C ALA A 169 2.17 -14.58 16.35
N LEU A 170 2.00 -14.51 15.04
CA LEU A 170 0.72 -14.21 14.41
C LEU A 170 -0.13 -15.48 14.30
N THR A 171 -1.40 -15.38 14.70
CA THR A 171 -2.44 -16.35 14.35
C THR A 171 -3.68 -15.60 13.87
N LYS A 172 -4.52 -16.25 13.09
CA LYS A 172 -5.76 -15.63 12.59
C LYS A 172 -6.65 -15.11 13.73
N GLU A 173 -6.75 -15.88 14.83
CA GLU A 173 -7.54 -15.50 16.00
C GLU A 173 -6.97 -14.25 16.68
N ARG A 174 -5.65 -14.16 16.84
CA ARG A 174 -5.01 -13.02 17.49
C ARG A 174 -5.14 -11.75 16.62
N VAL A 175 -4.93 -11.89 15.32
CA VAL A 175 -5.10 -10.77 14.37
C VAL A 175 -6.55 -10.31 14.36
N HIS A 176 -7.52 -11.24 14.38
CA HIS A 176 -8.94 -10.90 14.48
C HIS A 176 -9.26 -10.14 15.77
N ALA A 177 -8.79 -10.60 16.93
CA ALA A 177 -9.00 -9.91 18.20
C ALA A 177 -8.42 -8.49 18.20
N VAL A 178 -7.19 -8.32 17.66
CA VAL A 178 -6.55 -6.99 17.53
C VAL A 178 -7.34 -6.11 16.55
N ARG A 179 -7.85 -6.67 15.46
CA ARG A 179 -8.68 -5.95 14.47
C ARG A 179 -9.96 -5.40 15.10
N GLU A 180 -10.68 -6.22 15.86
CA GLU A 180 -11.90 -5.79 16.54
C GLU A 180 -11.60 -4.72 17.61
N ALA A 181 -10.56 -4.90 18.41
CA ALA A 181 -10.14 -3.90 19.39
C ALA A 181 -9.76 -2.55 18.73
N CYS A 182 -9.04 -2.58 17.61
CA CYS A 182 -8.71 -1.37 16.86
C CYS A 182 -9.97 -0.69 16.33
N ALA A 183 -10.94 -1.44 15.82
CA ALA A 183 -12.17 -0.88 15.30
C ALA A 183 -12.96 -0.14 16.41
N ILE A 184 -13.07 -0.73 17.60
CA ILE A 184 -13.74 -0.08 18.75
C ILE A 184 -13.08 1.25 19.12
N VAL A 185 -11.73 1.30 19.13
CA VAL A 185 -10.99 2.53 19.47
C VAL A 185 -11.09 3.60 18.38
N GLU A 186 -11.24 3.20 17.11
CA GLU A 186 -11.36 4.13 15.98
C GLU A 186 -12.79 4.70 15.81
N GLU A 187 -13.80 4.08 16.45
CA GLU A 187 -15.19 4.55 16.47
C GLU A 187 -15.47 5.61 17.55
N GLU A 188 -14.63 5.76 18.61
CA GLU A 188 -14.71 6.77 19.64
C GLU A 188 -13.97 8.07 19.25
#